data_a4811ce14bf516f04b6c45b23a9c3057
#
_entry.id   a4811ce14bf516f04b6c45b23a9c3057
#
_cell.length_a   1.000
_cell.length_b   1.000
_cell.length_c   1.000
_cell.angle_alpha   90.00
_cell.angle_beta   90.00
_cell.angle_gamma   90.00
#
_symmetry.space_group_name_H-M   'P 1'
#
loop_
_entity.id
_entity.type
_entity.pdbx_description
1 polymer ?
#
loop_
_entity_poly.entity_id
_entity_poly.type
_entity_poly.pdbx_seq_one_letter_code
_entity_poly.pdbx_strand_id
1 'polypeptide(L)'
;MSKLAALPSVEKLAAALAPDVTLPRPLINLFVRREIDRYRQLLLAGEEHSREDIEASTKKGLREFASSRLQPVINATGVLIHTNLGRSPLGPRAATALQQIATGYSNLEFDLPSGARGKRAGYLETALACLLETEAATAVNNCAAALVLTLRTLVEEGKNEVIVSRSELVEIGGGFRIPEILETSGAKLVEVGATNKTHLHDYKKAITPQTALILKVHRSNFYIDG
;
A
#
# COMPACT_ATOMS: atom_id res chain seq x y z
N MET A 1 2.49 50.29 -13.50
CA MET A 1 1.86 49.09 -14.14
C MET A 1 1.43 48.12 -13.05
N SER A 2 0.30 47.48 -13.17
CA SER A 2 -0.15 46.50 -12.16
C SER A 2 0.87 45.36 -12.07
N LYS A 3 1.35 45.02 -10.86
CA LYS A 3 2.28 43.91 -10.61
C LYS A 3 1.72 42.58 -11.17
N LEU A 4 0.41 42.49 -11.30
CA LEU A 4 -0.27 41.31 -11.85
C LEU A 4 -0.16 41.19 -13.40
N ALA A 5 0.34 42.21 -14.09
CA ALA A 5 0.53 42.16 -15.55
C ALA A 5 1.59 41.13 -15.99
N ALA A 6 2.47 40.69 -15.06
CA ALA A 6 3.45 39.64 -15.28
C ALA A 6 2.81 38.24 -15.38
N LEU A 7 1.59 38.03 -14.86
CA LEU A 7 0.94 36.73 -14.88
C LEU A 7 0.54 36.29 -16.30
N PRO A 8 1.00 35.13 -16.79
CA PRO A 8 0.58 34.61 -18.08
C PRO A 8 -0.88 34.10 -18.05
N SER A 9 -1.49 34.01 -19.22
CA SER A 9 -2.78 33.31 -19.34
C SER A 9 -2.61 31.81 -19.09
N VAL A 10 -3.45 31.25 -18.21
CA VAL A 10 -3.46 29.80 -17.90
C VAL A 10 -3.57 28.97 -19.16
N GLU A 11 -4.51 29.31 -20.05
CA GLU A 11 -4.77 28.56 -21.26
C GLU A 11 -3.58 28.60 -22.22
N LYS A 12 -3.01 29.79 -22.47
CA LYS A 12 -1.87 29.96 -23.35
C LYS A 12 -0.62 29.24 -22.83
N LEU A 13 -0.32 29.38 -21.53
CA LEU A 13 0.83 28.73 -20.92
C LEU A 13 0.66 27.20 -20.90
N ALA A 14 -0.51 26.70 -20.55
CA ALA A 14 -0.79 25.28 -20.58
C ALA A 14 -0.73 24.70 -22.00
N ALA A 15 -1.17 25.46 -23.02
CA ALA A 15 -1.02 25.04 -24.42
C ALA A 15 0.45 24.97 -24.86
N ALA A 16 1.26 25.95 -24.46
CA ALA A 16 2.68 25.99 -24.79
C ALA A 16 3.49 24.87 -24.10
N LEU A 17 3.12 24.48 -22.87
CA LEU A 17 3.82 23.45 -22.10
C LEU A 17 3.36 22.02 -22.41
N ALA A 18 2.18 21.84 -22.99
CA ALA A 18 1.61 20.51 -23.24
C ALA A 18 2.51 19.60 -24.10
N PRO A 19 3.23 20.07 -25.13
CA PRO A 19 4.14 19.24 -25.91
C PRO A 19 5.35 18.72 -25.12
N ASP A 20 5.71 19.39 -24.02
CA ASP A 20 6.91 19.09 -23.23
C ASP A 20 6.72 17.93 -22.23
N VAL A 21 5.48 17.48 -22.01
CA VAL A 21 5.14 16.48 -21.00
C VAL A 21 4.06 15.50 -21.47
N THR A 22 4.16 14.26 -21.07
CA THR A 22 3.14 13.23 -21.35
C THR A 22 2.12 13.18 -20.20
N LEU A 23 1.28 14.22 -20.12
CA LEU A 23 0.21 14.30 -19.12
C LEU A 23 -1.13 14.61 -19.80
N PRO A 24 -2.27 14.15 -19.25
CA PRO A 24 -3.60 14.54 -19.72
C PRO A 24 -3.80 16.07 -19.65
N ARG A 25 -4.39 16.65 -20.68
CA ARG A 25 -4.62 18.10 -20.77
C ARG A 25 -5.31 18.72 -19.55
N PRO A 26 -6.35 18.11 -18.95
CA PRO A 26 -6.97 18.66 -17.75
C PRO A 26 -6.01 18.79 -16.58
N LEU A 27 -5.06 17.86 -16.43
CA LEU A 27 -4.06 17.87 -15.36
C LEU A 27 -3.03 18.98 -15.57
N ILE A 28 -2.57 19.20 -16.83
CA ILE A 28 -1.69 20.32 -17.18
C ILE A 28 -2.38 21.65 -16.84
N ASN A 29 -3.63 21.82 -17.23
CA ASN A 29 -4.39 23.04 -16.96
C ASN A 29 -4.55 23.30 -15.46
N LEU A 30 -4.83 22.27 -14.67
CA LEU A 30 -4.97 22.39 -13.22
C LEU A 30 -3.63 22.78 -12.58
N PHE A 31 -2.53 22.13 -12.98
CA PHE A 31 -1.19 22.43 -12.48
C PHE A 31 -0.80 23.89 -12.77
N VAL A 32 -0.93 24.30 -14.04
CA VAL A 32 -0.62 25.68 -14.47
C VAL A 32 -1.46 26.70 -13.72
N ARG A 33 -2.76 26.43 -13.51
CA ARG A 33 -3.64 27.31 -12.75
C ARG A 33 -3.14 27.48 -11.31
N ARG A 34 -2.81 26.38 -10.63
CA ARG A 34 -2.28 26.42 -9.24
C ARG A 34 -0.98 27.22 -9.14
N GLU A 35 -0.07 27.05 -10.10
CA GLU A 35 1.19 27.81 -10.12
C GLU A 35 0.95 29.30 -10.35
N ILE A 36 0.08 29.66 -11.29
CA ILE A 36 -0.28 31.07 -11.53
C ILE A 36 -0.96 31.68 -10.30
N ASP A 37 -1.84 30.95 -9.60
CA ASP A 37 -2.47 31.42 -8.38
C ASP A 37 -1.43 31.58 -7.24
N ARG A 38 -0.45 30.68 -7.14
CA ARG A 38 0.69 30.83 -6.21
C ARG A 38 1.46 32.12 -6.47
N TYR A 39 1.86 32.34 -7.71
CA TYR A 39 2.58 33.58 -8.09
C TYR A 39 1.73 34.83 -7.93
N ARG A 40 0.42 34.75 -8.13
CA ARG A 40 -0.49 35.87 -7.83
C ARG A 40 -0.40 36.28 -6.36
N GLN A 41 -0.37 35.32 -5.44
CA GLN A 41 -0.24 35.62 -4.01
C GLN A 41 1.13 36.23 -3.67
N LEU A 42 2.21 35.72 -4.25
CA LEU A 42 3.56 36.25 -4.06
C LEU A 42 3.67 37.71 -4.55
N LEU A 43 3.15 38.02 -5.74
CA LEU A 43 3.11 39.35 -6.29
C LEU A 43 2.26 40.31 -5.44
N LEU A 44 1.15 39.85 -4.87
CA LEU A 44 0.32 40.63 -3.95
C LEU A 44 1.01 40.85 -2.60
N ALA A 45 1.81 39.92 -2.14
CA ALA A 45 2.65 40.05 -0.94
C ALA A 45 3.85 40.99 -1.13
N GLY A 46 4.09 41.46 -2.36
CA GLY A 46 5.12 42.44 -2.67
C GLY A 46 6.38 41.85 -3.29
N GLU A 47 6.44 40.56 -3.53
CA GLU A 47 7.55 39.94 -4.25
C GLU A 47 7.56 40.41 -5.72
N GLU A 48 8.74 40.39 -6.33
CA GLU A 48 8.91 40.76 -7.74
C GLU A 48 9.28 39.50 -8.55
N HIS A 49 8.46 39.17 -9.53
CA HIS A 49 8.70 38.09 -10.46
C HIS A 49 8.38 38.54 -11.88
N SER A 50 9.29 38.26 -12.80
CA SER A 50 9.07 38.51 -14.22
C SER A 50 8.12 37.43 -14.80
N ARG A 51 7.58 37.69 -15.94
CA ARG A 51 6.77 36.70 -16.66
C ARG A 51 7.60 35.50 -17.05
N GLU A 52 8.83 35.71 -17.48
CA GLU A 52 9.80 34.69 -17.85
C GLU A 52 10.12 33.77 -16.67
N ASP A 53 10.29 34.32 -15.47
CA ASP A 53 10.55 33.56 -14.23
C ASP A 53 9.35 32.65 -13.91
N ILE A 54 8.13 33.18 -14.01
CA ILE A 54 6.90 32.44 -13.76
C ILE A 54 6.73 31.28 -14.75
N GLU A 55 6.94 31.54 -16.03
CA GLU A 55 6.85 30.52 -17.10
C GLU A 55 7.93 29.44 -16.93
N ALA A 56 9.18 29.83 -16.65
CA ALA A 56 10.28 28.90 -16.43
C ALA A 56 10.06 28.02 -15.17
N SER A 57 9.64 28.61 -14.06
CA SER A 57 9.32 27.88 -12.83
C SER A 57 8.14 26.91 -13.03
N THR A 58 7.09 27.36 -13.72
CA THR A 58 5.93 26.51 -14.03
C THR A 58 6.32 25.34 -14.92
N LYS A 59 7.16 25.59 -15.94
CA LYS A 59 7.69 24.53 -16.82
C LYS A 59 8.52 23.51 -16.04
N LYS A 60 9.42 23.98 -15.16
CA LYS A 60 10.25 23.12 -14.31
C LYS A 60 9.36 22.25 -13.39
N GLY A 61 8.44 22.87 -12.66
CA GLY A 61 7.55 22.14 -11.75
C GLY A 61 6.65 21.13 -12.47
N LEU A 62 6.15 21.46 -13.67
CA LEU A 62 5.35 20.54 -14.47
C LEU A 62 6.16 19.32 -14.95
N ARG A 63 7.43 19.51 -15.32
CA ARG A 63 8.35 18.43 -15.67
C ARG A 63 8.68 17.55 -14.47
N GLU A 64 8.97 18.14 -13.31
CA GLU A 64 9.19 17.41 -12.07
C GLU A 64 7.95 16.58 -11.69
N PHE A 65 6.78 17.19 -11.78
CA PHE A 65 5.52 16.47 -11.56
C PHE A 65 5.32 15.31 -12.57
N ALA A 66 5.57 15.54 -13.85
CA ALA A 66 5.47 14.49 -14.87
C ALA A 66 6.47 13.34 -14.61
N SER A 67 7.67 13.65 -14.12
CA SER A 67 8.70 12.65 -13.82
C SER A 67 8.44 11.88 -12.51
N SER A 68 7.59 12.40 -11.62
CA SER A 68 7.24 11.72 -10.36
C SER A 68 6.29 10.53 -10.51
N ARG A 69 5.73 10.31 -11.71
CA ARG A 69 4.88 9.16 -11.99
C ARG A 69 5.64 7.83 -11.84
N LEU A 70 4.90 6.77 -11.57
CA LEU A 70 5.47 5.42 -11.60
C LEU A 70 6.10 5.11 -12.96
N GLN A 71 7.32 4.64 -12.94
CA GLN A 71 8.08 4.28 -14.14
C GLN A 71 8.96 3.05 -13.86
N PRO A 72 9.31 2.28 -14.89
CA PRO A 72 10.22 1.16 -14.73
C PRO A 72 11.58 1.61 -14.22
N VAL A 73 12.13 0.84 -13.30
CA VAL A 73 13.48 1.05 -12.74
C VAL A 73 14.28 -0.24 -12.78
N ILE A 74 15.60 -0.14 -12.80
CA ILE A 74 16.50 -1.27 -12.69
C ILE A 74 16.82 -1.48 -11.21
N ASN A 75 16.47 -2.65 -10.68
CA ASN A 75 16.84 -3.03 -9.32
C ASN A 75 18.26 -3.60 -9.31
N ALA A 76 19.21 -2.80 -8.87
CA ALA A 76 20.62 -3.20 -8.70
C ALA A 76 21.02 -3.33 -7.21
N THR A 77 20.04 -3.47 -6.30
CA THR A 77 20.32 -3.52 -4.85
C THR A 77 20.71 -4.89 -4.33
N GLY A 78 20.48 -5.96 -5.10
CA GLY A 78 20.62 -7.34 -4.64
C GLY A 78 19.45 -7.86 -3.79
N VAL A 79 18.45 -7.01 -3.47
CA VAL A 79 17.25 -7.38 -2.72
C VAL A 79 16.11 -7.69 -3.69
N LEU A 80 15.74 -8.97 -3.82
CA LEU A 80 14.70 -9.40 -4.78
C LEU A 80 13.32 -8.84 -4.45
N ILE A 81 12.93 -8.83 -3.17
CA ILE A 81 11.64 -8.32 -2.71
C ILE A 81 11.85 -6.94 -2.07
N HIS A 82 12.25 -5.98 -2.88
CA HIS A 82 12.56 -4.63 -2.39
C HIS A 82 11.28 -3.80 -2.18
N THR A 83 11.02 -3.40 -0.92
CA THR A 83 9.76 -2.73 -0.52
C THR A 83 9.50 -1.43 -1.28
N ASN A 84 10.55 -0.63 -1.55
CA ASN A 84 10.43 0.66 -2.24
C ASN A 84 10.40 0.53 -3.78
N LEU A 85 10.69 -0.66 -4.32
CA LEU A 85 10.74 -0.93 -5.77
C LEU A 85 9.57 -1.83 -6.23
N GLY A 86 8.46 -1.81 -5.49
CA GLY A 86 7.25 -2.54 -5.86
C GLY A 86 7.22 -4.01 -5.44
N ARG A 87 8.19 -4.45 -4.63
CA ARG A 87 8.35 -5.85 -4.20
C ARG A 87 8.66 -6.79 -5.37
N SER A 88 7.98 -7.93 -5.48
CA SER A 88 8.23 -8.92 -6.53
C SER A 88 7.52 -8.55 -7.84
N PRO A 89 8.21 -8.49 -8.98
CA PRO A 89 7.57 -8.37 -10.28
C PRO A 89 6.69 -9.59 -10.59
N LEU A 90 5.62 -9.36 -11.35
CA LEU A 90 4.80 -10.44 -11.85
C LEU A 90 5.53 -11.22 -12.94
N GLY A 91 5.40 -12.55 -12.94
CA GLY A 91 5.88 -13.37 -14.05
C GLY A 91 5.08 -13.10 -15.34
N PRO A 92 5.64 -13.39 -16.53
CA PRO A 92 5.01 -13.06 -17.81
C PRO A 92 3.58 -13.62 -17.97
N ARG A 93 3.34 -14.84 -17.50
CA ARG A 93 1.99 -15.48 -17.54
C ARG A 93 0.97 -14.70 -16.71
N ALA A 94 1.34 -14.30 -15.49
CA ALA A 94 0.47 -13.53 -14.61
C ALA A 94 0.20 -12.12 -15.17
N ALA A 95 1.21 -11.47 -15.72
CA ALA A 95 1.07 -10.16 -16.37
C ALA A 95 0.13 -10.22 -17.58
N THR A 96 0.26 -11.25 -18.43
CA THR A 96 -0.62 -11.46 -19.59
C THR A 96 -2.06 -11.72 -19.14
N ALA A 97 -2.27 -12.59 -18.15
CA ALA A 97 -3.62 -12.87 -17.62
C ALA A 97 -4.26 -11.62 -17.01
N LEU A 98 -3.50 -10.83 -16.25
CA LEU A 98 -3.96 -9.56 -15.69
C LEU A 98 -4.38 -8.58 -16.80
N GLN A 99 -3.58 -8.44 -17.85
CA GLN A 99 -3.90 -7.57 -18.98
C GLN A 99 -5.20 -7.99 -19.67
N GLN A 100 -5.39 -9.29 -19.91
CA GLN A 100 -6.60 -9.81 -20.54
C GLN A 100 -7.87 -9.50 -19.73
N ILE A 101 -7.80 -9.70 -18.40
CA ILE A 101 -8.94 -9.41 -17.52
C ILE A 101 -9.17 -7.92 -17.34
N ALA A 102 -8.10 -7.11 -17.26
CA ALA A 102 -8.20 -5.67 -17.02
C ALA A 102 -8.73 -4.87 -18.22
N THR A 103 -8.64 -5.42 -19.43
CA THR A 103 -9.07 -4.73 -20.67
C THR A 103 -10.46 -5.16 -21.16
N GLY A 104 -11.16 -6.03 -20.45
CA GLY A 104 -12.49 -6.52 -20.83
C GLY A 104 -13.41 -6.78 -19.64
N TYR A 105 -14.60 -7.25 -19.95
CA TYR A 105 -15.51 -7.77 -18.92
C TYR A 105 -15.06 -9.16 -18.48
N SER A 106 -15.32 -9.50 -17.22
CA SER A 106 -15.00 -10.82 -16.66
C SER A 106 -16.16 -11.36 -15.83
N ASN A 107 -16.14 -12.64 -15.58
CA ASN A 107 -17.12 -13.34 -14.75
C ASN A 107 -16.81 -13.26 -13.25
N LEU A 108 -16.23 -12.15 -12.77
CA LEU A 108 -15.76 -11.98 -11.38
C LEU A 108 -16.80 -12.38 -10.32
N GLU A 109 -18.05 -12.01 -10.52
CA GLU A 109 -19.18 -12.36 -9.65
C GLU A 109 -20.34 -13.01 -10.43
N PHE A 110 -20.05 -13.64 -11.57
CA PHE A 110 -21.05 -14.24 -12.42
C PHE A 110 -20.71 -15.70 -12.68
N ASP A 111 -21.64 -16.60 -12.39
CA ASP A 111 -21.51 -18.01 -12.68
C ASP A 111 -22.03 -18.30 -14.09
N LEU A 112 -21.10 -18.60 -14.99
CA LEU A 112 -21.41 -18.81 -16.41
C LEU A 112 -22.38 -19.99 -16.67
N PRO A 113 -22.24 -21.16 -15.98
CA PRO A 113 -23.16 -22.27 -16.18
C PRO A 113 -24.60 -21.97 -15.78
N SER A 114 -24.81 -21.33 -14.64
CA SER A 114 -26.17 -21.06 -14.13
C SER A 114 -26.75 -19.73 -14.62
N GLY A 115 -25.94 -18.83 -15.18
CA GLY A 115 -26.36 -17.50 -15.58
C GLY A 115 -26.75 -16.60 -14.42
N ALA A 116 -26.31 -16.91 -13.21
CA ALA A 116 -26.64 -16.20 -11.97
C ALA A 116 -25.42 -15.55 -11.31
N ARG A 117 -25.65 -14.80 -10.23
CA ARG A 117 -24.56 -14.25 -9.41
C ARG A 117 -23.80 -15.36 -8.71
N GLY A 118 -22.49 -15.43 -8.96
CA GLY A 118 -21.54 -16.35 -8.35
C GLY A 118 -20.74 -15.74 -7.21
N LYS A 119 -19.83 -16.54 -6.65
CA LYS A 119 -18.86 -16.10 -5.63
C LYS A 119 -17.66 -15.41 -6.30
N ARG A 120 -17.25 -14.25 -5.78
CA ARG A 120 -16.12 -13.46 -6.31
C ARG A 120 -14.80 -14.22 -6.31
N ALA A 121 -14.50 -14.98 -5.28
CA ALA A 121 -13.22 -15.62 -5.09
C ALA A 121 -13.26 -17.16 -5.16
N GLY A 122 -14.37 -17.76 -5.60
CA GLY A 122 -14.59 -19.21 -5.51
C GLY A 122 -13.50 -20.06 -6.15
N TYR A 123 -13.04 -19.68 -7.35
CA TYR A 123 -11.90 -20.36 -8.00
C TYR A 123 -10.60 -20.24 -7.19
N LEU A 124 -10.28 -19.02 -6.72
CA LEU A 124 -9.06 -18.74 -5.95
C LEU A 124 -9.06 -19.50 -4.62
N GLU A 125 -10.17 -19.48 -3.90
CA GLU A 125 -10.34 -20.17 -2.61
C GLU A 125 -10.16 -21.68 -2.77
N THR A 126 -10.79 -22.28 -3.78
CA THR A 126 -10.63 -23.72 -4.07
C THR A 126 -9.21 -24.07 -4.47
N ALA A 127 -8.59 -23.27 -5.36
CA ALA A 127 -7.21 -23.49 -5.80
C ALA A 127 -6.21 -23.38 -4.65
N LEU A 128 -6.35 -22.37 -3.78
CA LEU A 128 -5.51 -22.21 -2.62
C LEU A 128 -5.70 -23.32 -1.59
N ALA A 129 -6.94 -23.74 -1.32
CA ALA A 129 -7.22 -24.85 -0.42
C ALA A 129 -6.55 -26.14 -0.90
N CYS A 130 -6.61 -26.44 -2.21
CA CYS A 130 -5.94 -27.59 -2.80
C CYS A 130 -4.41 -27.48 -2.71
N LEU A 131 -3.83 -26.31 -3.05
CA LEU A 131 -2.37 -26.10 -3.04
C LEU A 131 -1.78 -26.15 -1.64
N LEU A 132 -2.53 -25.71 -0.64
CA LEU A 132 -2.10 -25.63 0.75
C LEU A 132 -2.52 -26.85 1.59
N GLU A 133 -3.24 -27.81 0.99
CA GLU A 133 -3.77 -29.00 1.67
C GLU A 133 -4.62 -28.63 2.91
N THR A 134 -5.49 -27.61 2.77
CA THR A 134 -6.35 -27.09 3.84
C THR A 134 -7.82 -27.30 3.51
N GLU A 135 -8.69 -27.30 4.53
CA GLU A 135 -10.15 -27.41 4.34
C GLU A 135 -10.73 -26.20 3.60
N ALA A 136 -10.17 -25.01 3.87
CA ALA A 136 -10.60 -23.76 3.25
C ALA A 136 -9.45 -22.76 3.18
N ALA A 137 -9.56 -21.83 2.26
CA ALA A 137 -8.64 -20.70 2.13
C ALA A 137 -9.38 -19.46 1.67
N THR A 138 -8.88 -18.30 2.01
CA THR A 138 -9.33 -17.02 1.47
C THR A 138 -8.16 -16.08 1.26
N ALA A 139 -8.38 -14.99 0.54
CA ALA A 139 -7.34 -13.99 0.29
C ALA A 139 -7.87 -12.59 0.54
N VAL A 140 -7.01 -11.76 1.10
CA VAL A 140 -7.23 -10.33 1.30
C VAL A 140 -6.08 -9.55 0.67
N ASN A 141 -6.21 -8.24 0.60
CA ASN A 141 -5.29 -7.37 -0.13
C ASN A 141 -3.88 -7.26 0.46
N ASN A 142 -3.68 -7.59 1.74
CA ASN A 142 -2.36 -7.59 2.38
C ASN A 142 -2.35 -8.38 3.69
N CYS A 143 -1.14 -8.68 4.21
CA CYS A 143 -0.93 -9.44 5.44
C CYS A 143 -1.52 -8.75 6.69
N ALA A 144 -1.47 -7.43 6.79
CA ALA A 144 -2.05 -6.69 7.92
C ALA A 144 -3.57 -6.90 7.98
N ALA A 145 -4.24 -6.79 6.84
CA ALA A 145 -5.67 -7.05 6.73
C ALA A 145 -6.02 -8.51 7.08
N ALA A 146 -5.20 -9.47 6.64
CA ALA A 146 -5.37 -10.88 6.98
C ALA A 146 -5.28 -11.09 8.51
N LEU A 147 -4.28 -10.50 9.15
CA LEU A 147 -4.08 -10.61 10.59
C LEU A 147 -5.24 -10.00 11.38
N VAL A 148 -5.65 -8.77 11.03
CA VAL A 148 -6.81 -8.10 11.68
C VAL A 148 -8.09 -8.90 11.52
N LEU A 149 -8.35 -9.41 10.32
CA LEU A 149 -9.54 -10.22 10.04
C LEU A 149 -9.54 -11.51 10.88
N THR A 150 -8.42 -12.22 10.89
CA THR A 150 -8.24 -13.45 11.67
C THR A 150 -8.46 -13.20 13.16
N LEU A 151 -7.81 -12.16 13.71
CA LEU A 151 -7.95 -11.82 15.12
C LEU A 151 -9.40 -11.47 15.46
N ARG A 152 -10.06 -10.61 14.68
CA ARG A 152 -11.47 -10.23 14.93
C ARG A 152 -12.46 -11.39 14.79
N THR A 153 -12.07 -12.43 14.06
CA THR A 153 -12.91 -13.62 13.91
C THR A 153 -12.74 -14.61 15.07
N LEU A 154 -11.52 -14.68 15.65
CA LEU A 154 -11.16 -15.67 16.67
C LEU A 154 -11.18 -15.11 18.11
N VAL A 155 -11.17 -13.78 18.25
CA VAL A 155 -11.25 -13.08 19.55
C VAL A 155 -12.71 -12.81 19.87
N GLU A 156 -13.17 -13.30 21.04
CA GLU A 156 -14.53 -13.17 21.53
C GLU A 156 -14.52 -12.52 22.92
N GLU A 157 -15.68 -12.04 23.38
CA GLU A 157 -15.82 -11.54 24.75
C GLU A 157 -15.54 -12.65 25.76
N GLY A 158 -14.62 -12.38 26.71
CA GLY A 158 -14.16 -13.37 27.68
C GLY A 158 -13.13 -14.38 27.15
N LYS A 159 -12.81 -14.38 25.86
CA LYS A 159 -11.80 -15.21 25.25
C LYS A 159 -10.96 -14.39 24.26
N ASN A 160 -10.16 -13.48 24.77
CA ASN A 160 -9.47 -12.47 23.98
C ASN A 160 -7.94 -12.42 24.20
N GLU A 161 -7.38 -13.33 24.99
CA GLU A 161 -5.93 -13.39 25.19
C GLU A 161 -5.24 -14.03 23.98
N VAL A 162 -4.24 -13.32 23.43
CA VAL A 162 -3.39 -13.77 22.34
C VAL A 162 -1.96 -13.90 22.84
N ILE A 163 -1.46 -15.14 22.90
CA ILE A 163 -0.12 -15.43 23.39
C ILE A 163 0.88 -15.23 22.25
N VAL A 164 1.92 -14.42 22.50
CA VAL A 164 3.00 -14.14 21.54
C VAL A 164 4.34 -14.24 22.24
N SER A 165 5.34 -14.83 21.57
CA SER A 165 6.71 -14.81 22.08
C SER A 165 7.28 -13.38 22.05
N ARG A 166 8.00 -12.97 23.11
CA ARG A 166 8.71 -11.69 23.13
C ARG A 166 9.70 -11.53 21.98
N SER A 167 10.29 -12.62 21.51
CA SER A 167 11.18 -12.62 20.35
C SER A 167 10.45 -12.37 19.01
N GLU A 168 9.13 -12.33 19.02
CA GLU A 168 8.27 -12.18 17.84
C GLU A 168 7.43 -10.88 17.85
N LEU A 169 7.67 -10.01 18.81
CA LEU A 169 7.08 -8.66 18.88
C LEU A 169 7.85 -7.72 17.93
N VAL A 170 7.62 -7.93 16.65
CA VAL A 170 8.38 -7.26 15.57
C VAL A 170 7.72 -5.97 15.14
N GLU A 171 8.55 -5.03 14.67
CA GLU A 171 8.14 -3.88 13.87
C GLU A 171 8.60 -4.07 12.43
N ILE A 172 7.72 -3.96 11.46
CA ILE A 172 8.00 -4.15 10.04
C ILE A 172 7.56 -2.91 9.25
N GLY A 173 8.43 -2.47 8.33
CA GLY A 173 8.14 -1.31 7.48
C GLY A 173 7.96 -0.01 8.26
N GLY A 174 7.08 0.86 7.82
CA GLY A 174 6.87 2.19 8.40
C GLY A 174 5.99 2.21 9.67
N GLY A 175 6.30 1.40 10.68
CA GLY A 175 5.59 1.43 11.96
C GLY A 175 4.51 0.35 12.12
N PHE A 176 4.53 -0.72 11.33
CA PHE A 176 3.65 -1.88 11.57
C PHE A 176 4.17 -2.71 12.74
N ARG A 177 3.51 -2.60 13.89
CA ARG A 177 3.87 -3.31 15.13
C ARG A 177 2.82 -4.33 15.51
N ILE A 178 3.26 -5.54 15.85
CA ILE A 178 2.36 -6.64 16.24
C ILE A 178 1.48 -6.26 17.46
N PRO A 179 2.00 -5.67 18.54
CA PRO A 179 1.16 -5.27 19.67
C PRO A 179 0.01 -4.34 19.29
N GLU A 180 0.29 -3.32 18.47
CA GLU A 180 -0.73 -2.33 18.05
C GLU A 180 -1.84 -2.96 17.20
N ILE A 181 -1.49 -3.95 16.36
CA ILE A 181 -2.46 -4.71 15.57
C ILE A 181 -3.35 -5.56 16.47
N LEU A 182 -2.80 -6.19 17.50
CA LEU A 182 -3.57 -6.97 18.49
C LEU A 182 -4.56 -6.07 19.21
N GLU A 183 -4.13 -4.92 19.72
CA GLU A 183 -4.99 -3.95 20.39
C GLU A 183 -6.15 -3.47 19.50
N THR A 184 -5.88 -3.10 18.26
CA THR A 184 -6.91 -2.65 17.30
C THR A 184 -7.92 -3.72 16.95
N SER A 185 -7.57 -4.99 17.16
CA SER A 185 -8.45 -6.13 16.92
C SER A 185 -9.26 -6.56 18.15
N GLY A 186 -9.10 -5.87 19.29
CA GLY A 186 -9.74 -6.21 20.57
C GLY A 186 -9.05 -7.33 21.34
N ALA A 187 -7.87 -7.76 20.88
CA ALA A 187 -7.08 -8.79 21.53
C ALA A 187 -6.26 -8.21 22.69
N LYS A 188 -6.08 -9.00 23.74
CA LYS A 188 -5.20 -8.73 24.86
C LYS A 188 -3.89 -9.50 24.65
N LEU A 189 -2.78 -8.78 24.48
CA LEU A 189 -1.46 -9.38 24.33
C LEU A 189 -1.01 -10.08 25.62
N VAL A 190 -0.59 -11.34 25.50
CA VAL A 190 0.07 -12.12 26.56
C VAL A 190 1.45 -12.52 26.07
N GLU A 191 2.47 -11.86 26.61
CA GLU A 191 3.85 -12.09 26.23
C GLU A 191 4.46 -13.29 26.98
N VAL A 192 5.21 -14.14 26.25
CA VAL A 192 5.89 -15.30 26.83
C VAL A 192 7.37 -15.36 26.44
N GLY A 193 8.16 -16.01 27.30
CA GLY A 193 9.58 -16.21 27.08
C GLY A 193 10.43 -14.95 27.24
N ALA A 194 11.62 -14.98 26.65
CA ALA A 194 12.59 -13.89 26.62
C ALA A 194 12.83 -13.40 25.18
N THR A 195 13.58 -12.31 25.02
CA THR A 195 13.86 -11.70 23.72
C THR A 195 14.52 -12.67 22.73
N ASN A 196 15.44 -13.50 23.20
CA ASN A 196 16.22 -14.41 22.35
C ASN A 196 15.74 -15.87 22.43
N LYS A 197 14.90 -16.23 23.41
CA LYS A 197 14.51 -17.64 23.62
C LYS A 197 13.15 -17.78 24.30
N THR A 198 12.30 -18.65 23.74
CA THR A 198 11.01 -19.04 24.30
C THR A 198 10.89 -20.55 24.26
N HIS A 199 10.52 -21.15 25.37
CA HIS A 199 10.38 -22.58 25.55
C HIS A 199 8.91 -23.01 25.52
N LEU A 200 8.65 -24.27 25.24
CA LEU A 200 7.29 -24.83 25.24
C LEU A 200 6.55 -24.63 26.58
N HIS A 201 7.30 -24.70 27.70
CA HIS A 201 6.70 -24.51 29.04
C HIS A 201 6.20 -23.06 29.26
N ASP A 202 6.79 -22.06 28.59
CA ASP A 202 6.34 -20.67 28.71
C ASP A 202 4.94 -20.51 28.09
N TYR A 203 4.68 -21.14 26.97
CA TYR A 203 3.35 -21.17 26.36
C TYR A 203 2.35 -21.95 27.22
N LYS A 204 2.74 -23.16 27.70
CA LYS A 204 1.86 -23.98 28.50
C LYS A 204 1.42 -23.26 29.80
N LYS A 205 2.32 -22.51 30.45
CA LYS A 205 2.03 -21.74 31.67
C LYS A 205 1.09 -20.56 31.40
N ALA A 206 1.14 -19.98 30.19
CA ALA A 206 0.37 -18.80 29.83
C ALA A 206 -1.05 -19.11 29.31
N ILE A 207 -1.34 -20.37 28.98
CA ILE A 207 -2.67 -20.77 28.49
C ILE A 207 -3.67 -20.71 29.64
N THR A 208 -4.75 -19.97 29.43
CA THR A 208 -5.88 -19.82 30.35
C THR A 208 -7.21 -20.09 29.64
N PRO A 209 -8.34 -20.17 30.31
CA PRO A 209 -9.65 -20.23 29.69
C PRO A 209 -9.95 -19.01 28.78
N GLN A 210 -9.28 -17.88 29.01
CA GLN A 210 -9.39 -16.64 28.23
C GLN A 210 -8.50 -16.63 26.99
N THR A 211 -7.64 -17.63 26.80
CA THR A 211 -6.75 -17.70 25.63
C THR A 211 -7.57 -18.00 24.36
N ALA A 212 -7.56 -17.06 23.42
CA ALA A 212 -8.16 -17.21 22.12
C ALA A 212 -7.25 -18.02 21.17
N LEU A 213 -5.97 -17.63 21.09
CA LEU A 213 -5.00 -18.27 20.21
C LEU A 213 -3.55 -18.01 20.64
N ILE A 214 -2.64 -18.76 20.02
CA ILE A 214 -1.20 -18.52 20.05
C ILE A 214 -0.83 -17.98 18.67
N LEU A 215 -0.25 -16.78 18.64
CA LEU A 215 0.20 -16.15 17.40
C LEU A 215 1.69 -16.40 17.22
N LYS A 216 2.04 -17.04 16.10
CA LYS A 216 3.43 -17.23 15.67
C LYS A 216 3.79 -16.20 14.60
N VAL A 217 4.82 -15.39 14.84
CA VAL A 217 5.28 -14.36 13.91
C VAL A 217 6.68 -14.70 13.41
N HIS A 218 6.85 -14.73 12.09
CA HIS A 218 8.14 -14.99 11.47
C HIS A 218 9.03 -13.73 11.51
N ARG A 219 10.27 -13.88 11.95
CA ARG A 219 11.31 -12.82 11.98
C ARG A 219 11.93 -12.65 10.60
N SER A 220 11.20 -12.03 9.69
CA SER A 220 11.59 -11.91 8.28
C SER A 220 12.54 -10.75 7.96
N ASN A 221 12.69 -9.77 8.87
CA ASN A 221 13.38 -8.52 8.62
C ASN A 221 14.55 -8.23 9.57
N PHE A 222 14.85 -9.15 10.47
CA PHE A 222 16.01 -9.05 11.37
C PHE A 222 16.50 -10.44 11.78
N TYR A 223 17.74 -10.50 12.25
CA TYR A 223 18.38 -11.70 12.77
C TYR A 223 18.78 -11.49 14.22
N ILE A 224 18.59 -12.52 15.07
CA ILE A 224 19.11 -12.58 16.44
C ILE A 224 20.09 -13.73 16.46
N ASP A 225 21.33 -13.44 16.76
CA ASP A 225 22.39 -14.41 17.02
C ASP A 225 22.61 -14.51 18.53
N GLY A 226 22.63 -15.76 19.07
CA GLY A 226 22.83 -16.00 20.49
C GLY A 226 22.33 -17.35 20.98
#